data_a1dc63a319218c1bbc0cfb9982793d48
#
_entry.id   a1dc63a319218c1bbc0cfb9982793d48
#
_cell.length_a   1.000
_cell.length_b   1.000
_cell.length_c   1.000
_cell.angle_alpha   90.00
_cell.angle_beta   90.00
_cell.angle_gamma   90.00
#
_symmetry.space_group_name_H-M   'P 1'
#
loop_
_entity.id
_entity.type
_entity.pdbx_description
1 polymer ?
#
loop_
_entity_poly.entity_id
_entity_poly.type
_entity_poly.pdbx_seq_one_letter_code
_entity_poly.pdbx_strand_id
1 'polypeptide(L)'
;MNDIAIDKEHLHYLEQLSEMYPTIGKASSEIINLQAILNLPKGTEHFVSDVHGEYEAFSHVLKNGSGAVRKKIDDVFGLAMNKADKAALATLIYYPREKMELIKQDEPDMDSWYKTTLYKLIEVCKTVSSKYTRSKVRKALPEEYAYVIEELITEKPEVLNKEAYYESIINTTVELGTAEEFIVVLSELIQRLAVDHLHVLGDIYDRGAGPHLIMDRLCRYHSLDIQWGNHDIIWMGAAAGNPACIATVVRNSIRYGNLDVVEEGYGINMLPLATFALKAYKDDPCTRFVFKVAPSGADNMESDLIKKMHKAIAIIRFKLEGQLIKKWPEYGMKERLLLEHIDYEQGTIELEGRTYKLLDTSFPTIDPADPYRLTEGEEEVIQRLRSSFIHCEKLKNHVGLLLKKGSMYKVYNGNLLFHGCIPMEEDGSFAKVNIYGKEYSGKACLLYTSPSPRD
;
A
#
# COMPACT_ATOMS: atom_id res chain seq x y z
N MET A 1 35.08 -32.00 -24.84
CA MET A 1 33.77 -31.34 -24.85
C MET A 1 32.81 -32.28 -24.14
N ASN A 2 32.34 -31.92 -22.97
CA ASN A 2 31.35 -32.75 -22.29
C ASN A 2 30.02 -32.59 -23.02
N ASP A 3 29.48 -33.69 -23.54
CA ASP A 3 28.11 -33.74 -24.07
C ASP A 3 27.14 -33.44 -22.90
N ILE A 4 26.66 -32.19 -22.86
CA ILE A 4 25.57 -31.82 -21.98
C ILE A 4 24.32 -32.40 -22.58
N ALA A 5 23.75 -33.45 -21.98
CA ALA A 5 22.46 -33.99 -22.36
C ALA A 5 21.39 -32.91 -22.11
N ILE A 6 20.98 -32.23 -23.17
CA ILE A 6 19.93 -31.20 -23.13
C ILE A 6 18.58 -31.95 -23.13
N ASP A 7 17.82 -31.82 -22.05
CA ASP A 7 16.46 -32.34 -21.98
C ASP A 7 15.48 -31.45 -22.81
N LYS A 8 14.25 -31.92 -23.02
CA LYS A 8 13.26 -31.21 -23.85
C LYS A 8 12.88 -29.82 -23.30
N GLU A 9 12.86 -29.65 -21.98
CA GLU A 9 12.55 -28.34 -21.37
C GLU A 9 13.69 -27.34 -21.60
N HIS A 10 14.94 -27.81 -21.45
CA HIS A 10 16.12 -27.00 -21.73
C HIS A 10 16.21 -26.61 -23.23
N LEU A 11 15.85 -27.53 -24.10
CA LEU A 11 15.86 -27.24 -25.54
C LEU A 11 14.83 -26.16 -25.88
N HIS A 12 13.60 -26.29 -25.41
CA HIS A 12 12.56 -25.30 -25.62
C HIS A 12 12.93 -23.92 -25.06
N TYR A 13 13.55 -23.87 -23.87
CA TYR A 13 14.06 -22.62 -23.30
C TYR A 13 15.14 -21.97 -24.17
N LEU A 14 16.07 -22.77 -24.71
CA LEU A 14 17.11 -22.27 -25.63
C LEU A 14 16.53 -21.80 -26.96
N GLU A 15 15.48 -22.45 -27.50
CA GLU A 15 14.75 -21.99 -28.66
C GLU A 15 14.14 -20.60 -28.43
N GLN A 16 13.45 -20.37 -27.29
CA GLN A 16 12.92 -19.06 -26.95
C GLN A 16 14.01 -18.00 -26.79
N LEU A 17 15.15 -18.35 -26.18
CA LEU A 17 16.29 -17.44 -26.10
C LEU A 17 16.86 -17.10 -27.47
N SER A 18 16.88 -18.06 -28.42
CA SER A 18 17.37 -17.83 -29.76
C SER A 18 16.51 -16.87 -30.57
N GLU A 19 15.20 -16.80 -30.32
CA GLU A 19 14.32 -15.80 -30.91
C GLU A 19 14.67 -14.37 -30.45
N MET A 20 14.99 -14.21 -29.14
CA MET A 20 15.38 -12.92 -28.60
C MET A 20 16.81 -12.53 -28.99
N TYR A 21 17.72 -13.50 -29.04
CA TYR A 21 19.14 -13.31 -29.31
C TYR A 21 19.59 -14.15 -30.51
N PRO A 22 19.15 -13.82 -31.73
CA PRO A 22 19.34 -14.68 -32.92
C PRO A 22 20.77 -14.77 -33.41
N THR A 23 21.73 -14.03 -32.85
CA THR A 23 23.16 -14.10 -33.22
C THR A 23 24.04 -14.14 -31.99
N ILE A 24 25.22 -14.77 -32.11
CA ILE A 24 26.25 -14.80 -31.06
C ILE A 24 26.60 -13.38 -30.62
N GLY A 25 26.71 -12.44 -31.56
CA GLY A 25 26.99 -11.04 -31.22
C GLY A 25 25.94 -10.40 -30.34
N LYS A 26 24.64 -10.63 -30.61
CA LYS A 26 23.53 -10.13 -29.76
C LYS A 26 23.53 -10.80 -28.40
N ALA A 27 23.70 -12.11 -28.34
CA ALA A 27 23.79 -12.83 -27.05
C ALA A 27 24.99 -12.38 -26.24
N SER A 28 26.17 -12.26 -26.82
CA SER A 28 27.39 -11.78 -26.15
C SER A 28 27.22 -10.34 -25.64
N SER A 29 26.65 -9.46 -26.43
CA SER A 29 26.36 -8.07 -26.02
C SER A 29 25.45 -8.02 -24.81
N GLU A 30 24.39 -8.84 -24.77
CA GLU A 30 23.48 -8.89 -23.63
C GLU A 30 24.16 -9.49 -22.38
N ILE A 31 24.97 -10.55 -22.51
CA ILE A 31 25.73 -11.11 -21.42
C ILE A 31 26.69 -10.05 -20.82
N ILE A 32 27.40 -9.30 -21.67
CA ILE A 32 28.29 -8.22 -21.22
C ILE A 32 27.48 -7.14 -20.49
N ASN A 33 26.33 -6.75 -21.02
CA ASN A 33 25.43 -5.76 -20.41
C ASN A 33 24.94 -6.23 -19.03
N LEU A 34 24.43 -7.45 -18.93
CA LEU A 34 23.94 -8.03 -17.68
C LEU A 34 25.07 -8.17 -16.64
N GLN A 35 26.26 -8.63 -17.06
CA GLN A 35 27.43 -8.75 -16.20
C GLN A 35 27.87 -7.37 -15.66
N ALA A 36 27.82 -6.33 -16.51
CA ALA A 36 28.10 -4.96 -16.08
C ALA A 36 27.06 -4.45 -15.07
N ILE A 37 25.76 -4.72 -15.32
CA ILE A 37 24.67 -4.34 -14.42
C ILE A 37 24.84 -4.97 -13.03
N LEU A 38 25.28 -6.23 -12.94
CA LEU A 38 25.52 -6.90 -11.65
C LEU A 38 26.59 -6.20 -10.79
N ASN A 39 27.48 -5.41 -11.41
CA ASN A 39 28.51 -4.64 -10.70
C ASN A 39 28.11 -3.19 -10.40
N LEU A 40 26.89 -2.76 -10.77
CA LEU A 40 26.39 -1.44 -10.40
C LEU A 40 26.13 -1.37 -8.89
N PRO A 41 26.27 -0.17 -8.29
CA PRO A 41 25.79 0.06 -6.94
C PRO A 41 24.32 -0.34 -6.81
N LYS A 42 23.96 -0.97 -5.69
CA LYS A 42 22.54 -1.29 -5.41
C LYS A 42 21.71 -0.01 -5.40
N GLY A 43 20.52 -0.09 -5.97
CA GLY A 43 19.51 0.96 -5.87
C GLY A 43 19.10 1.19 -4.42
N THR A 44 18.52 2.35 -4.14
CA THR A 44 17.95 2.63 -2.82
C THR A 44 16.62 1.89 -2.69
N GLU A 45 16.55 0.99 -1.72
CA GLU A 45 15.30 0.32 -1.32
C GLU A 45 14.64 1.13 -0.21
N HIS A 46 13.34 1.31 -0.32
CA HIS A 46 12.54 2.03 0.66
C HIS A 46 11.53 1.06 1.28
N PHE A 47 11.53 0.96 2.60
CA PHE A 47 10.68 0.06 3.37
C PHE A 47 9.66 0.87 4.14
N VAL A 48 8.37 0.52 4.01
CA VAL A 48 7.28 1.11 4.78
C VAL A 48 6.35 0.00 5.26
N SER A 49 5.86 0.09 6.49
CA SER A 49 4.92 -0.87 7.08
C SER A 49 3.80 -0.14 7.82
N ASP A 50 2.70 -0.84 8.08
CA ASP A 50 1.61 -0.38 8.94
C ASP A 50 1.10 1.02 8.53
N VAL A 51 0.87 1.22 7.25
CA VAL A 51 0.48 2.51 6.67
C VAL A 51 -0.92 2.93 7.13
N HIS A 52 -1.80 1.96 7.32
CA HIS A 52 -3.12 2.10 7.93
C HIS A 52 -3.92 3.33 7.48
N GLY A 53 -3.97 3.59 6.19
CA GLY A 53 -4.77 4.68 5.64
C GLY A 53 -4.27 6.10 5.94
N GLU A 54 -3.08 6.26 6.52
CA GLU A 54 -2.48 7.57 6.84
C GLU A 54 -1.86 8.20 5.60
N TYR A 55 -2.71 8.67 4.67
CA TYR A 55 -2.29 9.11 3.34
C TYR A 55 -1.30 10.27 3.35
N GLU A 56 -1.51 11.28 4.18
CA GLU A 56 -0.64 12.47 4.20
C GLU A 56 0.77 12.10 4.67
N ALA A 57 0.88 11.34 5.76
CA ALA A 57 2.15 10.86 6.28
C ALA A 57 2.85 9.94 5.26
N PHE A 58 2.12 8.99 4.68
CA PHE A 58 2.63 8.10 3.64
C PHE A 58 3.12 8.87 2.41
N SER A 59 2.31 9.81 1.92
CA SER A 59 2.65 10.65 0.78
C SER A 59 3.93 11.45 1.02
N HIS A 60 4.07 12.05 2.23
CA HIS A 60 5.27 12.77 2.62
C HIS A 60 6.51 11.86 2.66
N VAL A 61 6.39 10.67 3.25
CA VAL A 61 7.47 9.68 3.33
C VAL A 61 7.91 9.23 1.93
N LEU A 62 6.99 9.02 1.00
CA LEU A 62 7.33 8.68 -0.38
C LEU A 62 8.08 9.83 -1.09
N LYS A 63 7.62 11.07 -0.91
CA LYS A 63 8.22 12.25 -1.55
C LYS A 63 9.66 12.49 -1.08
N ASN A 64 9.94 12.28 0.21
CA ASN A 64 11.27 12.50 0.78
C ASN A 64 12.18 11.26 0.71
N GLY A 65 11.65 10.08 0.37
CA GLY A 65 12.36 8.82 0.31
C GLY A 65 13.04 8.46 1.64
N SER A 66 12.34 8.69 2.78
CA SER A 66 12.89 8.53 4.14
C SER A 66 14.24 9.24 4.34
N GLY A 67 14.37 10.44 3.75
CA GLY A 67 15.58 11.27 3.83
C GLY A 67 16.61 11.03 2.72
N ALA A 68 16.36 10.09 1.78
CA ALA A 68 17.28 9.83 0.67
C ALA A 68 17.53 11.06 -0.21
N VAL A 69 16.48 11.83 -0.51
CA VAL A 69 16.61 13.09 -1.29
C VAL A 69 17.47 14.11 -0.56
N ARG A 70 17.26 14.29 0.75
CA ARG A 70 18.05 15.23 1.56
C ARG A 70 19.52 14.84 1.60
N LYS A 71 19.80 13.54 1.72
CA LYS A 71 21.17 13.03 1.65
C LYS A 71 21.83 13.35 0.31
N LYS A 72 21.10 13.24 -0.80
CA LYS A 72 21.61 13.58 -2.13
C LYS A 72 21.91 15.08 -2.29
N ILE A 73 21.08 15.94 -1.72
CA ILE A 73 21.36 17.40 -1.67
C ILE A 73 22.64 17.65 -0.86
N ASP A 74 22.82 16.98 0.26
CA ASP A 74 24.03 17.07 1.08
C ASP A 74 25.28 16.56 0.34
N ASP A 75 25.17 15.44 -0.39
CA ASP A 75 26.25 14.87 -1.20
C ASP A 75 26.69 15.84 -2.32
N VAL A 76 25.74 16.59 -2.93
CA VAL A 76 26.02 17.55 -4.01
C VAL A 76 26.66 18.82 -3.50
N PHE A 77 26.04 19.45 -2.51
CA PHE A 77 26.38 20.83 -2.13
C PHE A 77 27.31 20.93 -0.92
N GLY A 78 27.50 19.86 -0.14
CA GLY A 78 28.46 19.81 0.97
C GLY A 78 28.44 21.09 1.83
N LEU A 79 29.58 21.74 1.96
CA LEU A 79 29.71 23.01 2.70
C LEU A 79 29.38 24.25 1.84
N ALA A 80 29.21 24.10 0.52
CA ALA A 80 28.91 25.23 -0.38
C ALA A 80 27.50 25.80 -0.22
N MET A 81 26.59 25.05 0.39
CA MET A 81 25.20 25.49 0.67
C MET A 81 24.92 25.37 2.15
N ASN A 82 24.36 26.42 2.75
CA ASN A 82 23.99 26.40 4.16
C ASN A 82 22.78 25.49 4.44
N LYS A 83 22.52 25.24 5.71
CA LYS A 83 21.48 24.27 6.17
C LYS A 83 20.05 24.70 5.80
N ALA A 84 19.80 26.02 5.83
CA ALA A 84 18.48 26.59 5.51
C ALA A 84 18.18 26.45 4.01
N ASP A 85 19.12 26.78 3.14
CA ASP A 85 18.96 26.66 1.69
C ASP A 85 18.80 25.22 1.23
N LYS A 86 19.56 24.28 1.84
CA LYS A 86 19.36 22.83 1.60
C LYS A 86 17.96 22.35 2.01
N ALA A 87 17.46 22.83 3.15
CA ALA A 87 16.11 22.51 3.60
C ALA A 87 15.05 23.11 2.66
N ALA A 88 15.26 24.34 2.19
CA ALA A 88 14.38 24.99 1.22
C ALA A 88 14.35 24.23 -0.12
N LEU A 89 15.52 23.83 -0.65
CA LEU A 89 15.61 23.02 -1.86
C LEU A 89 14.96 21.64 -1.69
N ALA A 90 15.15 20.98 -0.55
CA ALA A 90 14.48 19.72 -0.25
C ALA A 90 12.95 19.89 -0.21
N THR A 91 12.45 20.95 0.42
CA THR A 91 11.02 21.24 0.46
C THR A 91 10.46 21.53 -0.94
N LEU A 92 11.20 22.22 -1.78
CA LEU A 92 10.83 22.45 -3.17
C LEU A 92 10.74 21.12 -3.94
N ILE A 93 11.71 20.23 -3.78
CA ILE A 93 11.66 18.91 -4.44
C ILE A 93 10.46 18.09 -3.94
N TYR A 94 10.10 18.15 -2.66
CA TYR A 94 8.96 17.40 -2.13
C TYR A 94 7.61 17.96 -2.55
N TYR A 95 7.49 19.30 -2.62
CA TYR A 95 6.25 20.03 -2.84
C TYR A 95 6.49 21.19 -3.82
N PRO A 96 6.84 20.91 -5.10
CA PRO A 96 7.29 21.93 -6.01
C PRO A 96 6.23 23.00 -6.29
N ARG A 97 4.98 22.62 -6.53
CA ARG A 97 3.90 23.57 -6.85
C ARG A 97 3.58 24.45 -5.65
N GLU A 98 3.35 23.85 -4.49
CA GLU A 98 3.01 24.56 -3.26
C GLU A 98 4.14 25.49 -2.80
N LYS A 99 5.39 25.04 -2.92
CA LYS A 99 6.54 25.85 -2.52
C LYS A 99 6.78 27.03 -3.47
N MET A 100 6.59 26.85 -4.78
CA MET A 100 6.71 27.94 -5.75
C MET A 100 5.65 29.03 -5.54
N GLU A 101 4.39 28.66 -5.23
CA GLU A 101 3.34 29.64 -4.92
C GLU A 101 3.70 30.52 -3.71
N LEU A 102 4.37 29.96 -2.70
CA LEU A 102 4.86 30.75 -1.57
C LEU A 102 6.02 31.66 -1.96
N ILE A 103 6.94 31.20 -2.81
CA ILE A 103 8.12 31.98 -3.22
C ILE A 103 7.69 33.13 -4.09
N LYS A 104 6.73 33.01 -5.00
CA LYS A 104 6.19 34.08 -5.84
C LYS A 104 5.66 35.27 -5.04
N GLN A 105 5.26 35.07 -3.77
CA GLN A 105 4.75 36.16 -2.94
C GLN A 105 5.87 37.10 -2.44
N ASP A 106 7.09 36.55 -2.27
CA ASP A 106 8.18 37.24 -1.59
C ASP A 106 9.37 37.54 -2.54
N GLU A 107 9.52 36.83 -3.65
CA GLU A 107 10.67 36.95 -4.57
C GLU A 107 10.42 38.01 -5.64
N PRO A 108 11.21 39.09 -5.65
CA PRO A 108 11.02 40.16 -6.61
C PRO A 108 11.56 39.86 -8.02
N ASP A 109 12.51 38.94 -8.15
CA ASP A 109 13.15 38.55 -9.42
C ASP A 109 13.00 37.03 -9.66
N MET A 110 11.81 36.65 -10.11
CA MET A 110 11.50 35.26 -10.40
C MET A 110 12.36 34.67 -11.51
N ASP A 111 12.77 35.40 -12.50
CA ASP A 111 13.59 34.89 -13.59
C ASP A 111 14.97 34.45 -13.11
N SER A 112 15.61 35.25 -12.28
CA SER A 112 16.88 34.93 -11.64
C SER A 112 16.73 33.73 -10.68
N TRP A 113 15.63 33.68 -9.94
CA TRP A 113 15.32 32.57 -9.04
C TRP A 113 15.11 31.26 -9.81
N TYR A 114 14.37 31.28 -10.92
CA TYR A 114 14.16 30.08 -11.77
C TYR A 114 15.49 29.56 -12.29
N LYS A 115 16.34 30.42 -12.87
CA LYS A 115 17.65 30.02 -13.39
C LYS A 115 18.50 29.35 -12.31
N THR A 116 18.65 29.99 -11.16
CA THR A 116 19.45 29.48 -10.05
C THR A 116 18.87 28.14 -9.53
N THR A 117 17.56 28.01 -9.45
CA THR A 117 16.87 26.81 -8.98
C THR A 117 17.03 25.65 -9.96
N LEU A 118 16.90 25.91 -11.26
CA LEU A 118 17.09 24.90 -12.30
C LEU A 118 18.51 24.34 -12.28
N TYR A 119 19.55 25.18 -12.16
CA TYR A 119 20.92 24.70 -11.98
C TYR A 119 21.07 23.76 -10.78
N LYS A 120 20.50 24.12 -9.62
CA LYS A 120 20.55 23.27 -8.41
C LYS A 120 19.84 21.93 -8.62
N LEU A 121 18.66 21.94 -9.23
CA LEU A 121 17.90 20.71 -9.50
C LEU A 121 18.60 19.80 -10.50
N ILE A 122 19.21 20.36 -11.55
CA ILE A 122 19.99 19.60 -12.54
C ILE A 122 21.17 18.88 -11.85
N GLU A 123 21.90 19.54 -10.97
CA GLU A 123 23.02 18.92 -10.23
C GLU A 123 22.54 17.78 -9.31
N VAL A 124 21.40 17.93 -8.64
CA VAL A 124 20.79 16.85 -7.87
C VAL A 124 20.35 15.72 -8.81
N CYS A 125 19.73 16.02 -9.97
CA CYS A 125 19.36 15.03 -10.98
C CYS A 125 20.56 14.22 -11.50
N LYS A 126 21.69 14.87 -11.81
CA LYS A 126 22.95 14.20 -12.18
C LYS A 126 23.38 13.19 -11.12
N THR A 127 23.33 13.61 -9.87
CA THR A 127 23.77 12.75 -8.74
C THR A 127 22.83 11.56 -8.50
N VAL A 128 21.50 11.73 -8.53
CA VAL A 128 20.56 10.62 -8.35
C VAL A 128 20.55 9.65 -9.53
N SER A 129 20.85 10.14 -10.74
CA SER A 129 20.89 9.33 -11.97
C SER A 129 22.19 8.54 -12.11
N SER A 130 23.30 8.99 -11.50
CA SER A 130 24.66 8.46 -11.70
C SER A 130 24.82 6.97 -11.36
N LYS A 131 24.01 6.43 -10.47
CA LYS A 131 24.03 5.01 -10.05
C LYS A 131 23.28 4.07 -11.01
N TYR A 132 22.59 4.59 -12.02
CA TYR A 132 21.79 3.81 -12.95
C TYR A 132 22.40 3.73 -14.35
N THR A 133 21.99 2.72 -15.11
CA THR A 133 22.29 2.68 -16.55
C THR A 133 21.56 3.82 -17.27
N ARG A 134 22.15 4.30 -18.39
CA ARG A 134 21.48 5.31 -19.23
C ARG A 134 20.09 4.85 -19.70
N SER A 135 19.94 3.56 -20.05
CA SER A 135 18.65 2.99 -20.44
C SER A 135 17.59 3.11 -19.33
N LYS A 136 17.97 2.88 -18.07
CA LYS A 136 17.06 3.00 -16.93
C LYS A 136 16.67 4.46 -16.70
N VAL A 137 17.62 5.37 -16.80
CA VAL A 137 17.36 6.83 -16.68
C VAL A 137 16.40 7.29 -17.79
N ARG A 138 16.66 6.94 -19.05
CA ARG A 138 15.79 7.29 -20.19
C ARG A 138 14.34 6.84 -19.99
N LYS A 139 14.13 5.62 -19.48
CA LYS A 139 12.77 5.10 -19.17
C LYS A 139 12.09 5.85 -18.01
N ALA A 140 12.84 6.58 -17.22
CA ALA A 140 12.31 7.40 -16.14
C ALA A 140 11.99 8.84 -16.57
N LEU A 141 12.58 9.31 -17.69
CA LEU A 141 12.36 10.67 -18.19
C LEU A 141 10.90 10.85 -18.66
N PRO A 142 10.29 12.01 -18.36
CA PRO A 142 9.01 12.39 -18.93
C PRO A 142 9.15 12.64 -20.44
N GLU A 143 8.21 12.14 -21.22
CA GLU A 143 8.27 12.14 -22.68
C GLU A 143 8.50 13.55 -23.27
N GLU A 144 7.80 14.54 -22.75
CA GLU A 144 7.84 15.93 -23.25
C GLU A 144 9.21 16.61 -23.08
N TYR A 145 9.92 16.30 -21.99
CA TYR A 145 11.22 16.91 -21.64
C TYR A 145 12.40 15.95 -21.74
N ALA A 146 12.19 14.75 -22.27
CA ALA A 146 13.19 13.68 -22.23
C ALA A 146 14.53 14.09 -22.85
N TYR A 147 14.48 14.70 -24.05
CA TYR A 147 15.69 15.14 -24.76
C TYR A 147 16.44 16.21 -23.96
N VAL A 148 15.74 17.26 -23.51
CA VAL A 148 16.35 18.39 -22.81
C VAL A 148 16.99 17.95 -21.50
N ILE A 149 16.26 17.11 -20.73
CA ILE A 149 16.80 16.60 -19.46
C ILE A 149 17.99 15.68 -19.70
N GLU A 150 17.94 14.79 -20.70
CA GLU A 150 19.05 13.89 -21.03
C GLU A 150 20.32 14.68 -21.36
N GLU A 151 20.23 15.73 -22.16
CA GLU A 151 21.36 16.62 -22.45
C GLU A 151 21.92 17.25 -21.17
N LEU A 152 21.05 17.83 -20.34
CA LEU A 152 21.45 18.54 -19.12
C LEU A 152 22.08 17.63 -18.05
N ILE A 153 21.69 16.35 -17.95
CA ILE A 153 22.23 15.43 -16.92
C ILE A 153 23.42 14.59 -17.41
N THR A 154 23.62 14.44 -18.72
CA THR A 154 24.64 13.54 -19.28
C THR A 154 25.93 14.27 -19.56
N GLU A 155 25.85 15.48 -20.09
CA GLU A 155 27.01 16.25 -20.51
C GLU A 155 27.70 16.94 -19.33
N LYS A 156 29.03 17.17 -19.49
CA LYS A 156 29.85 17.94 -18.55
C LYS A 156 30.29 19.25 -19.24
N PRO A 157 29.61 20.37 -18.95
CA PRO A 157 29.84 21.61 -19.66
C PRO A 157 31.31 22.10 -19.59
N GLU A 158 31.93 21.93 -18.42
CA GLU A 158 33.30 22.40 -18.15
C GLU A 158 34.36 21.69 -19.02
N VAL A 159 34.09 20.46 -19.44
CA VAL A 159 35.03 19.65 -20.23
C VAL A 159 34.96 19.96 -21.71
N LEU A 160 33.82 20.48 -22.20
CA LEU A 160 33.52 20.60 -23.64
C LEU A 160 33.24 22.01 -24.12
N ASN A 161 33.48 23.03 -23.28
CA ASN A 161 33.09 24.43 -23.57
C ASN A 161 31.62 24.59 -23.99
N LYS A 162 30.73 23.81 -23.39
CA LYS A 162 29.28 23.81 -23.64
C LYS A 162 28.52 24.73 -22.68
N GLU A 163 29.18 25.58 -21.92
CA GLU A 163 28.54 26.48 -20.94
C GLU A 163 27.42 27.34 -21.60
N ALA A 164 27.74 27.98 -22.74
CA ALA A 164 26.76 28.77 -23.47
C ALA A 164 25.57 27.96 -23.99
N TYR A 165 25.76 26.67 -24.30
CA TYR A 165 24.68 25.76 -24.68
C TYR A 165 23.74 25.47 -23.53
N TYR A 166 24.30 25.19 -22.35
CA TYR A 166 23.50 24.98 -21.13
C TYR A 166 22.74 26.23 -20.71
N GLU A 167 23.42 27.38 -20.70
CA GLU A 167 22.80 28.65 -20.41
C GLU A 167 21.66 28.96 -21.37
N SER A 168 21.85 28.66 -22.66
CA SER A 168 20.81 28.85 -23.68
C SER A 168 19.57 28.02 -23.39
N ILE A 169 19.72 26.76 -23.01
CA ILE A 169 18.59 25.89 -22.66
C ILE A 169 17.82 26.49 -21.46
N ILE A 170 18.52 26.85 -20.38
CA ILE A 170 17.90 27.38 -19.18
C ILE A 170 17.24 28.74 -19.44
N ASN A 171 17.94 29.66 -20.16
CA ASN A 171 17.39 30.95 -20.49
C ASN A 171 16.13 30.83 -21.36
N THR A 172 16.16 29.97 -22.38
CA THR A 172 14.99 29.71 -23.24
C THR A 172 13.83 29.14 -22.48
N THR A 173 14.09 28.21 -21.50
CA THR A 173 13.05 27.67 -20.63
C THR A 173 12.34 28.74 -19.80
N VAL A 174 13.09 29.74 -19.32
CA VAL A 174 12.53 30.88 -18.57
C VAL A 174 11.80 31.84 -19.52
N GLU A 175 12.40 32.19 -20.67
CA GLU A 175 11.83 33.12 -21.68
C GLU A 175 10.50 32.60 -22.26
N LEU A 176 10.36 31.27 -22.41
CA LEU A 176 9.13 30.63 -22.85
C LEU A 176 8.06 30.50 -21.73
N GLY A 177 8.37 30.89 -20.49
CA GLY A 177 7.45 30.76 -19.35
C GLY A 177 7.19 29.34 -18.90
N THR A 178 8.06 28.37 -19.24
CA THR A 178 7.92 26.95 -18.89
C THR A 178 8.74 26.51 -17.69
N ALA A 179 9.44 27.44 -17.03
CA ALA A 179 10.36 27.17 -15.92
C ALA A 179 9.67 26.49 -14.73
N GLU A 180 8.45 26.87 -14.40
CA GLU A 180 7.68 26.26 -13.30
C GLU A 180 7.41 24.78 -13.55
N GLU A 181 6.88 24.46 -14.73
CA GLU A 181 6.60 23.06 -15.08
C GLU A 181 7.90 22.25 -15.16
N PHE A 182 8.97 22.83 -15.65
CA PHE A 182 10.26 22.17 -15.71
C PHE A 182 10.85 21.89 -14.32
N ILE A 183 10.66 22.79 -13.33
CA ILE A 183 11.01 22.56 -11.92
C ILE A 183 10.18 21.42 -11.33
N VAL A 184 8.88 21.35 -11.63
CA VAL A 184 8.02 20.23 -11.18
C VAL A 184 8.53 18.92 -11.74
N VAL A 185 8.77 18.85 -13.03
CA VAL A 185 9.25 17.68 -13.75
C VAL A 185 10.60 17.19 -13.20
N LEU A 186 11.56 18.09 -12.99
CA LEU A 186 12.86 17.74 -12.39
C LEU A 186 12.70 17.24 -10.94
N SER A 187 11.83 17.85 -10.16
CA SER A 187 11.56 17.47 -8.78
C SER A 187 10.95 16.05 -8.70
N GLU A 188 9.98 15.76 -9.55
CA GLU A 188 9.37 14.41 -9.65
C GLU A 188 10.37 13.35 -10.14
N LEU A 189 11.24 13.71 -11.10
CA LEU A 189 12.31 12.84 -11.56
C LEU A 189 13.32 12.55 -10.46
N ILE A 190 13.71 13.55 -9.66
CA ILE A 190 14.59 13.35 -8.49
C ILE A 190 13.94 12.39 -7.49
N GLN A 191 12.66 12.59 -7.14
CA GLN A 191 11.93 11.69 -6.24
C GLN A 191 11.91 10.25 -6.79
N ARG A 192 11.63 10.09 -8.08
CA ARG A 192 11.57 8.79 -8.76
C ARG A 192 12.92 8.07 -8.79
N LEU A 193 14.03 8.79 -9.03
CA LEU A 193 15.37 8.22 -9.11
C LEU A 193 16.06 8.09 -7.74
N ALA A 194 15.62 8.83 -6.73
CA ALA A 194 16.16 8.72 -5.37
C ALA A 194 15.86 7.35 -4.75
N VAL A 195 14.66 6.79 -5.01
CA VAL A 195 14.23 5.47 -4.55
C VAL A 195 14.05 4.54 -5.76
N ASP A 196 14.78 3.44 -5.78
CA ASP A 196 14.73 2.46 -6.85
C ASP A 196 13.53 1.51 -6.72
N HIS A 197 13.30 1.02 -5.52
CA HIS A 197 12.25 0.05 -5.22
C HIS A 197 11.59 0.34 -3.88
N LEU A 198 10.27 0.23 -3.84
CA LEU A 198 9.46 0.38 -2.64
C LEU A 198 8.96 -0.98 -2.17
N HIS A 199 9.24 -1.31 -0.92
CA HIS A 199 8.69 -2.46 -0.22
C HIS A 199 7.61 -1.99 0.75
N VAL A 200 6.35 -2.42 0.52
CA VAL A 200 5.24 -2.14 1.42
C VAL A 200 4.96 -3.39 2.25
N LEU A 201 5.28 -3.33 3.54
CA LEU A 201 5.18 -4.47 4.45
C LEU A 201 3.80 -4.56 5.12
N GLY A 202 2.75 -4.43 4.33
CA GLY A 202 1.36 -4.69 4.70
C GLY A 202 0.68 -3.65 5.58
N ASP A 203 -0.57 -4.00 5.90
CA ASP A 203 -1.51 -3.18 6.65
C ASP A 203 -1.69 -1.78 6.04
N ILE A 204 -2.04 -1.76 4.75
CA ILE A 204 -2.38 -0.55 4.01
C ILE A 204 -3.75 -0.03 4.44
N TYR A 205 -4.68 -0.96 4.67
CA TYR A 205 -6.08 -0.69 4.98
C TYR A 205 -6.35 -0.51 6.48
N ASP A 206 -7.56 -0.02 6.76
CA ASP A 206 -8.15 0.27 8.07
C ASP A 206 -7.42 1.35 8.87
N ARG A 207 -8.06 1.84 9.93
CA ARG A 207 -7.70 2.87 10.90
C ARG A 207 -7.75 4.31 10.36
N GLY A 208 -6.94 4.68 9.36
CA GLY A 208 -6.94 6.03 8.76
C GLY A 208 -7.92 6.16 7.60
N ALA A 209 -8.17 7.39 7.17
CA ALA A 209 -9.22 7.73 6.19
C ALA A 209 -8.78 7.62 4.71
N GLY A 210 -7.51 7.38 4.42
CA GLY A 210 -6.96 7.49 3.07
C GLY A 210 -6.45 6.20 2.40
N PRO A 211 -6.89 4.96 2.73
CA PRO A 211 -6.32 3.75 2.10
C PRO A 211 -6.57 3.71 0.60
N HIS A 212 -7.71 4.20 0.12
CA HIS A 212 -8.03 4.29 -1.29
C HIS A 212 -7.10 5.24 -2.05
N LEU A 213 -6.70 6.37 -1.44
CA LEU A 213 -5.73 7.32 -2.01
C LEU A 213 -4.32 6.72 -2.04
N ILE A 214 -3.94 5.98 -0.99
CA ILE A 214 -2.67 5.25 -0.93
C ILE A 214 -2.61 4.23 -2.06
N MET A 215 -3.66 3.44 -2.24
CA MET A 215 -3.72 2.44 -3.31
C MET A 215 -3.70 3.08 -4.70
N ASP A 216 -4.41 4.18 -4.92
CA ASP A 216 -4.35 4.96 -6.16
C ASP A 216 -2.90 5.40 -6.48
N ARG A 217 -2.13 5.80 -5.46
CA ARG A 217 -0.73 6.19 -5.60
C ARG A 217 0.18 4.98 -5.86
N LEU A 218 -0.03 3.87 -5.16
CA LEU A 218 0.73 2.63 -5.36
C LEU A 218 0.50 2.03 -6.75
N CYS A 219 -0.72 2.11 -7.30
CA CYS A 219 -1.03 1.67 -8.66
C CYS A 219 -0.18 2.36 -9.73
N ARG A 220 0.27 3.58 -9.47
CA ARG A 220 1.10 4.39 -10.38
C ARG A 220 2.59 4.38 -10.02
N TYR A 221 2.96 3.70 -8.94
CA TYR A 221 4.36 3.71 -8.50
C TYR A 221 5.24 2.88 -9.42
N HIS A 222 6.44 3.38 -9.75
CA HIS A 222 7.29 2.82 -10.80
C HIS A 222 7.84 1.43 -10.52
N SER A 223 8.11 1.10 -9.26
CA SER A 223 8.66 -0.21 -8.87
C SER A 223 8.34 -0.51 -7.42
N LEU A 224 7.50 -1.52 -7.16
CA LEU A 224 7.12 -1.91 -5.82
C LEU A 224 6.79 -3.39 -5.70
N ASP A 225 6.84 -3.87 -4.48
CA ASP A 225 6.17 -5.08 -4.03
C ASP A 225 5.46 -4.85 -2.69
N ILE A 226 4.54 -5.75 -2.36
CA ILE A 226 3.68 -5.65 -1.18
C ILE A 226 3.71 -7.00 -0.46
N GLN A 227 3.96 -7.01 0.84
CA GLN A 227 3.70 -8.17 1.68
C GLN A 227 2.36 -7.93 2.36
N TRP A 228 1.41 -8.87 2.19
CA TRP A 228 0.06 -8.67 2.71
C TRP A 228 0.01 -8.67 4.23
N GLY A 229 -0.59 -7.62 4.81
CA GLY A 229 -1.02 -7.61 6.19
C GLY A 229 -2.39 -8.27 6.36
N ASN A 230 -2.77 -8.55 7.61
CA ASN A 230 -4.07 -9.15 7.91
C ASN A 230 -5.25 -8.24 7.50
N HIS A 231 -5.10 -6.93 7.59
CA HIS A 231 -6.12 -5.99 7.12
C HIS A 231 -6.26 -6.03 5.60
N ASP A 232 -5.16 -6.14 4.86
CA ASP A 232 -5.18 -6.23 3.39
C ASP A 232 -5.90 -7.51 2.93
N ILE A 233 -5.61 -8.67 3.57
CA ILE A 233 -6.26 -9.94 3.26
C ILE A 233 -7.77 -9.89 3.52
N ILE A 234 -8.21 -9.22 4.58
CA ILE A 234 -9.64 -9.03 4.88
C ILE A 234 -10.30 -8.22 3.78
N TRP A 235 -9.69 -7.14 3.30
CA TRP A 235 -10.19 -6.34 2.19
C TRP A 235 -10.20 -7.11 0.87
N MET A 236 -9.19 -7.93 0.59
CA MET A 236 -9.17 -8.84 -0.56
C MET A 236 -10.33 -9.84 -0.50
N GLY A 237 -10.57 -10.44 0.68
CA GLY A 237 -11.70 -11.33 0.91
C GLY A 237 -13.05 -10.63 0.74
N ALA A 238 -13.18 -9.39 1.19
CA ALA A 238 -14.39 -8.60 1.01
C ALA A 238 -14.66 -8.29 -0.49
N ALA A 239 -13.62 -7.91 -1.23
CA ALA A 239 -13.71 -7.70 -2.69
C ALA A 239 -14.08 -8.98 -3.44
N ALA A 240 -13.63 -10.14 -2.97
CA ALA A 240 -14.04 -11.44 -3.49
C ALA A 240 -15.46 -11.86 -3.07
N GLY A 241 -16.15 -11.05 -2.27
CA GLY A 241 -17.52 -11.28 -1.84
C GLY A 241 -17.66 -12.23 -0.64
N ASN A 242 -16.62 -12.44 0.17
CA ASN A 242 -16.72 -13.20 1.41
C ASN A 242 -17.53 -12.42 2.46
N PRO A 243 -18.68 -12.93 2.93
CA PRO A 243 -19.58 -12.21 3.83
C PRO A 243 -18.94 -11.81 5.16
N ALA A 244 -18.13 -12.69 5.76
CA ALA A 244 -17.46 -12.42 7.04
C ALA A 244 -16.38 -11.34 6.89
N CYS A 245 -15.64 -11.32 5.77
CA CYS A 245 -14.69 -10.28 5.46
C CYS A 245 -15.39 -8.93 5.23
N ILE A 246 -16.50 -8.90 4.50
CA ILE A 246 -17.33 -7.70 4.30
C ILE A 246 -17.80 -7.14 5.63
N ALA A 247 -18.38 -7.98 6.49
CA ALA A 247 -18.84 -7.56 7.81
C ALA A 247 -17.68 -7.02 8.67
N THR A 248 -16.50 -7.61 8.54
CA THR A 248 -15.29 -7.17 9.27
C THR A 248 -14.80 -5.81 8.77
N VAL A 249 -14.73 -5.60 7.44
CA VAL A 249 -14.37 -4.31 6.83
C VAL A 249 -15.30 -3.21 7.30
N VAL A 250 -16.62 -3.40 7.14
CA VAL A 250 -17.61 -2.40 7.52
C VAL A 250 -17.56 -2.11 9.03
N ARG A 251 -17.46 -3.15 9.86
CA ARG A 251 -17.33 -2.99 11.32
C ARG A 251 -16.07 -2.21 11.70
N ASN A 252 -14.94 -2.49 11.06
CA ASN A 252 -13.70 -1.77 11.32
C ASN A 252 -13.81 -0.31 10.91
N SER A 253 -14.34 -0.03 9.71
CA SER A 253 -14.53 1.35 9.23
C SER A 253 -15.42 2.16 10.19
N ILE A 254 -16.52 1.59 10.67
CA ILE A 254 -17.36 2.23 11.68
C ILE A 254 -16.59 2.46 12.98
N ARG A 255 -15.89 1.44 13.50
CA ARG A 255 -15.16 1.52 14.77
C ARG A 255 -14.10 2.62 14.79
N TYR A 256 -13.44 2.84 13.66
CA TYR A 256 -12.40 3.86 13.51
C TYR A 256 -12.93 5.22 13.05
N GLY A 257 -14.23 5.35 12.83
CA GLY A 257 -14.85 6.61 12.39
C GLY A 257 -14.52 6.98 10.93
N ASN A 258 -14.24 6.00 10.10
CA ASN A 258 -13.84 6.18 8.70
C ASN A 258 -14.78 5.45 7.73
N LEU A 259 -16.09 5.56 7.96
CA LEU A 259 -17.08 4.96 7.07
C LEU A 259 -17.01 5.55 5.66
N ASP A 260 -16.61 6.82 5.54
CA ASP A 260 -16.36 7.54 4.29
C ASP A 260 -15.39 6.81 3.35
N VAL A 261 -14.46 6.03 3.89
CA VAL A 261 -13.58 5.17 3.07
C VAL A 261 -14.40 4.18 2.25
N VAL A 262 -15.44 3.60 2.85
CA VAL A 262 -16.31 2.62 2.20
C VAL A 262 -17.32 3.32 1.28
N GLU A 263 -17.95 4.40 1.75
CA GLU A 263 -19.00 5.11 1.03
C GLU A 263 -18.43 6.02 -0.06
N GLU A 264 -17.57 6.97 0.26
CA GLU A 264 -17.01 7.93 -0.70
C GLU A 264 -15.79 7.37 -1.43
N GLY A 265 -14.90 6.69 -0.70
CA GLY A 265 -13.66 6.14 -1.25
C GLY A 265 -13.91 5.05 -2.29
N TYR A 266 -14.89 4.17 -2.05
CA TYR A 266 -15.21 3.03 -2.90
C TYR A 266 -16.65 3.03 -3.46
N GLY A 267 -17.50 3.96 -3.09
CA GLY A 267 -18.88 4.05 -3.58
C GLY A 267 -19.79 2.93 -3.11
N ILE A 268 -19.52 2.34 -1.95
CA ILE A 268 -20.28 1.21 -1.40
C ILE A 268 -21.41 1.75 -0.52
N ASN A 269 -22.64 1.46 -0.86
CA ASN A 269 -23.83 2.00 -0.19
C ASN A 269 -24.10 1.33 1.16
N MET A 270 -24.08 2.12 2.25
CA MET A 270 -24.38 1.67 3.61
C MET A 270 -25.86 1.80 4.01
N LEU A 271 -26.71 2.35 3.17
CA LEU A 271 -28.15 2.52 3.47
C LEU A 271 -28.87 1.22 3.89
N PRO A 272 -28.58 0.04 3.31
CA PRO A 272 -29.18 -1.20 3.76
C PRO A 272 -28.89 -1.52 5.22
N LEU A 273 -27.63 -1.32 5.68
CA LEU A 273 -27.23 -1.52 7.07
C LEU A 273 -27.87 -0.46 7.99
N ALA A 274 -27.88 0.80 7.57
CA ALA A 274 -28.48 1.90 8.34
C ALA A 274 -29.97 1.65 8.57
N THR A 275 -30.72 1.30 7.52
CA THR A 275 -32.16 1.02 7.61
C THR A 275 -32.47 -0.19 8.50
N PHE A 276 -31.70 -1.26 8.35
CA PHE A 276 -31.82 -2.46 9.19
C PHE A 276 -31.54 -2.12 10.66
N ALA A 277 -30.45 -1.40 10.94
CA ALA A 277 -30.03 -1.04 12.29
C ALA A 277 -31.07 -0.19 13.02
N LEU A 278 -31.64 0.80 12.35
CA LEU A 278 -32.73 1.63 12.90
C LEU A 278 -33.96 0.81 13.25
N LYS A 279 -34.27 -0.20 12.47
CA LYS A 279 -35.45 -1.07 12.69
C LYS A 279 -35.18 -2.08 13.82
N ALA A 280 -34.11 -2.84 13.71
CA ALA A 280 -33.80 -3.96 14.59
C ALA A 280 -33.34 -3.52 16.00
N TYR A 281 -32.67 -2.39 16.09
CA TYR A 281 -32.12 -1.82 17.34
C TYR A 281 -32.80 -0.51 17.74
N LYS A 282 -34.10 -0.35 17.37
CA LYS A 282 -34.87 0.89 17.61
C LYS A 282 -34.81 1.35 19.06
N ASP A 283 -35.06 0.46 19.99
CA ASP A 283 -35.16 0.72 21.43
C ASP A 283 -33.87 0.42 22.20
N ASP A 284 -32.77 0.09 21.47
CA ASP A 284 -31.48 -0.22 22.04
C ASP A 284 -30.55 1.00 21.95
N PRO A 285 -30.06 1.52 23.08
CA PRO A 285 -29.18 2.69 23.08
C PRO A 285 -27.76 2.38 22.57
N CYS A 286 -27.38 1.12 22.37
CA CYS A 286 -26.08 0.66 21.85
C CYS A 286 -24.86 1.34 22.45
N THR A 287 -24.90 1.64 23.76
CA THR A 287 -23.93 2.52 24.45
C THR A 287 -22.50 2.00 24.47
N ARG A 288 -22.29 0.72 24.22
CA ARG A 288 -20.97 0.08 24.19
C ARG A 288 -20.32 0.08 22.80
N PHE A 289 -21.06 0.41 21.78
CA PHE A 289 -20.61 0.42 20.38
C PHE A 289 -20.18 1.82 19.94
N VAL A 290 -19.24 2.39 20.69
CA VAL A 290 -18.67 3.72 20.43
C VAL A 290 -17.48 3.66 19.49
N PHE A 291 -17.17 4.79 18.86
CA PHE A 291 -15.97 4.97 18.05
C PHE A 291 -14.71 4.93 18.89
N LYS A 292 -13.60 4.48 18.32
CA LYS A 292 -12.26 4.72 18.88
C LYS A 292 -11.83 6.18 18.76
N VAL A 293 -12.20 6.82 17.64
CA VAL A 293 -11.97 8.24 17.37
C VAL A 293 -13.31 8.80 16.91
N ALA A 294 -13.85 9.79 17.61
CA ALA A 294 -15.10 10.42 17.21
C ALA A 294 -14.89 11.28 15.96
N PRO A 295 -15.74 11.17 14.93
CA PRO A 295 -15.71 12.11 13.81
C PRO A 295 -15.88 13.53 14.28
N SER A 296 -15.10 14.46 13.75
CA SER A 296 -15.20 15.88 14.08
C SER A 296 -16.53 16.43 13.58
N GLY A 297 -17.40 16.87 14.48
CA GLY A 297 -18.66 17.57 14.12
C GLY A 297 -19.90 16.68 13.97
N ALA A 298 -19.85 15.38 14.29
CA ALA A 298 -21.05 14.53 14.29
C ALA A 298 -22.08 15.03 15.30
N ASP A 299 -23.32 15.20 14.86
CA ASP A 299 -24.43 15.52 15.75
C ASP A 299 -24.89 14.29 16.56
N ASN A 300 -25.76 14.51 17.57
CA ASN A 300 -26.22 13.43 18.43
C ASN A 300 -27.04 12.36 17.69
N MET A 301 -27.73 12.72 16.62
CA MET A 301 -28.60 11.82 15.85
C MET A 301 -27.78 10.92 14.94
N GLU A 302 -26.75 11.47 14.30
CA GLU A 302 -25.79 10.73 13.50
C GLU A 302 -25.01 9.74 14.37
N SER A 303 -24.55 10.20 15.55
CA SER A 303 -23.86 9.34 16.53
C SER A 303 -24.72 8.16 16.98
N ASP A 304 -26.04 8.32 17.18
CA ASP A 304 -26.95 7.24 17.59
C ASP A 304 -27.14 6.20 16.47
N LEU A 305 -27.34 6.65 15.24
CA LEU A 305 -27.45 5.77 14.07
C LEU A 305 -26.19 4.91 13.90
N ILE A 306 -25.02 5.53 13.99
CA ILE A 306 -23.75 4.81 13.79
C ILE A 306 -23.49 3.79 14.89
N LYS A 307 -23.85 4.07 16.17
CA LYS A 307 -23.79 3.07 17.25
C LYS A 307 -24.65 1.85 16.94
N LYS A 308 -25.88 2.07 16.43
CA LYS A 308 -26.78 0.99 16.03
C LYS A 308 -26.22 0.20 14.85
N MET A 309 -25.70 0.87 13.83
CA MET A 309 -25.02 0.23 12.71
C MET A 309 -23.80 -0.59 13.17
N HIS A 310 -23.01 -0.05 14.10
CA HIS A 310 -21.84 -0.77 14.66
C HIS A 310 -22.27 -2.05 15.37
N LYS A 311 -23.29 -1.98 16.22
CA LYS A 311 -23.82 -3.17 16.91
C LYS A 311 -24.38 -4.19 15.91
N ALA A 312 -25.21 -3.74 14.98
CA ALA A 312 -25.81 -4.60 13.96
C ALA A 312 -24.74 -5.38 13.17
N ILE A 313 -23.75 -4.67 12.61
CA ILE A 313 -22.70 -5.34 11.82
C ILE A 313 -21.77 -6.19 12.68
N ALA A 314 -21.56 -5.85 13.95
CA ALA A 314 -20.76 -6.66 14.86
C ALA A 314 -21.46 -8.01 15.16
N ILE A 315 -22.79 -8.00 15.39
CA ILE A 315 -23.56 -9.23 15.58
C ILE A 315 -23.58 -10.06 14.29
N ILE A 316 -23.84 -9.47 13.15
CA ILE A 316 -23.78 -10.17 11.85
C ILE A 316 -22.38 -10.80 11.65
N ARG A 317 -21.30 -10.08 11.96
CA ARG A 317 -19.94 -10.60 11.89
C ARG A 317 -19.74 -11.81 12.79
N PHE A 318 -20.17 -11.75 14.06
CA PHE A 318 -20.03 -12.89 14.96
C PHE A 318 -20.79 -14.14 14.45
N LYS A 319 -21.96 -13.94 13.89
CA LYS A 319 -22.75 -15.03 13.29
C LYS A 319 -22.01 -15.66 12.11
N LEU A 320 -21.55 -14.85 11.17
CA LEU A 320 -20.81 -15.30 9.98
C LEU A 320 -19.46 -15.96 10.33
N GLU A 321 -18.73 -15.40 11.28
CA GLU A 321 -17.48 -15.96 11.79
C GLU A 321 -17.72 -17.34 12.43
N GLY A 322 -18.78 -17.45 13.26
CA GLY A 322 -19.16 -18.74 13.88
C GLY A 322 -19.59 -19.79 12.86
N GLN A 323 -20.32 -19.41 11.82
CA GLN A 323 -20.66 -20.31 10.72
C GLN A 323 -19.41 -20.85 10.01
N LEU A 324 -18.40 -20.00 9.76
CA LEU A 324 -17.14 -20.42 9.16
C LEU A 324 -16.37 -21.38 10.06
N ILE A 325 -16.25 -21.07 11.36
CA ILE A 325 -15.54 -21.91 12.33
C ILE A 325 -16.22 -23.28 12.47
N LYS A 326 -17.55 -23.32 12.49
CA LYS A 326 -18.31 -24.57 12.53
C LYS A 326 -18.18 -25.37 11.23
N LYS A 327 -18.10 -24.71 10.09
CA LYS A 327 -17.91 -25.36 8.79
C LYS A 327 -16.50 -25.94 8.62
N TRP A 328 -15.49 -25.30 9.23
CA TRP A 328 -14.08 -25.64 9.09
C TRP A 328 -13.43 -25.83 10.47
N PRO A 329 -13.76 -26.93 11.21
CA PRO A 329 -13.25 -27.17 12.56
C PRO A 329 -11.72 -27.29 12.64
N GLU A 330 -11.08 -27.63 11.51
CA GLU A 330 -9.61 -27.74 11.36
C GLU A 330 -8.87 -26.42 11.54
N TYR A 331 -9.54 -25.28 11.54
CA TYR A 331 -8.91 -24.00 11.88
C TYR A 331 -8.54 -23.90 13.36
N GLY A 332 -9.08 -24.79 14.22
CA GLY A 332 -8.76 -24.82 15.65
C GLY A 332 -9.23 -23.58 16.42
N MET A 333 -10.27 -22.87 15.96
CA MET A 333 -10.71 -21.57 16.49
C MET A 333 -12.01 -21.68 17.32
N LYS A 334 -12.27 -22.82 17.96
CA LYS A 334 -13.52 -23.04 18.73
C LYS A 334 -13.71 -22.04 19.87
N GLU A 335 -12.63 -21.56 20.47
CA GLU A 335 -12.66 -20.54 21.53
C GLU A 335 -13.27 -19.20 21.07
N ARG A 336 -13.39 -18.98 19.76
CA ARG A 336 -14.03 -17.80 19.18
C ARG A 336 -15.53 -17.95 18.93
N LEU A 337 -16.10 -19.10 19.25
CA LEU A 337 -17.54 -19.32 19.16
C LEU A 337 -18.30 -18.70 20.34
N LEU A 338 -18.13 -17.38 20.52
CA LEU A 338 -18.56 -16.64 21.70
C LEU A 338 -20.07 -16.64 21.95
N LEU A 339 -20.90 -16.66 20.89
CA LEU A 339 -22.35 -16.55 21.03
C LEU A 339 -22.99 -17.77 21.72
N GLU A 340 -22.41 -18.95 21.61
CA GLU A 340 -22.92 -20.15 22.28
C GLU A 340 -22.47 -20.30 23.76
N HIS A 341 -21.54 -19.40 24.19
CA HIS A 341 -21.10 -19.33 25.58
C HIS A 341 -21.88 -18.28 26.41
N ILE A 342 -22.87 -17.61 25.79
CA ILE A 342 -23.70 -16.60 26.46
C ILE A 342 -24.93 -17.26 27.08
N ASP A 343 -25.12 -17.03 28.41
CA ASP A 343 -26.38 -17.20 29.06
C ASP A 343 -27.22 -15.94 28.87
N TYR A 344 -28.18 -16.01 27.93
CA TYR A 344 -29.02 -14.89 27.53
C TYR A 344 -30.03 -14.49 28.60
N GLU A 345 -30.41 -15.39 29.51
CA GLU A 345 -31.34 -15.12 30.63
C GLU A 345 -30.62 -14.40 31.77
N GLN A 346 -29.43 -14.87 32.14
CA GLN A 346 -28.65 -14.27 33.23
C GLN A 346 -27.78 -13.09 32.77
N GLY A 347 -27.60 -12.90 31.47
CA GLY A 347 -26.75 -11.86 30.92
C GLY A 347 -25.26 -12.07 31.23
N THR A 348 -24.80 -13.31 31.16
CA THR A 348 -23.42 -13.71 31.46
C THR A 348 -22.78 -14.45 30.30
N ILE A 349 -21.45 -14.51 30.28
CA ILE A 349 -20.69 -15.31 29.33
C ILE A 349 -19.63 -16.13 30.07
N GLU A 350 -19.48 -17.40 29.68
CA GLU A 350 -18.43 -18.26 30.19
C GLU A 350 -17.21 -18.24 29.26
N LEU A 351 -16.03 -17.87 29.78
CA LEU A 351 -14.78 -17.85 29.04
C LEU A 351 -13.69 -18.48 29.91
N GLU A 352 -12.98 -19.46 29.37
CA GLU A 352 -11.87 -20.17 30.07
C GLU A 352 -12.23 -20.63 31.49
N GLY A 353 -13.45 -21.15 31.65
CA GLY A 353 -13.97 -21.66 32.93
C GLY A 353 -14.31 -20.58 33.96
N ARG A 354 -14.41 -19.31 33.53
CA ARG A 354 -14.83 -18.18 34.35
C ARG A 354 -16.08 -17.53 33.79
N THR A 355 -16.99 -17.13 34.66
CA THR A 355 -18.23 -16.44 34.30
C THR A 355 -18.05 -14.94 34.43
N TYR A 356 -18.38 -14.20 33.37
CA TYR A 356 -18.32 -12.75 33.31
C TYR A 356 -19.72 -12.18 33.06
N LYS A 357 -20.06 -11.08 33.72
CA LYS A 357 -21.30 -10.36 33.45
C LYS A 357 -21.18 -9.54 32.18
N LEU A 358 -22.15 -9.67 31.28
CA LEU A 358 -22.22 -8.84 30.09
C LEU A 358 -22.61 -7.42 30.45
N LEU A 359 -21.98 -6.45 29.79
CA LEU A 359 -22.27 -5.03 29.94
C LEU A 359 -23.39 -4.54 29.01
N ASP A 360 -23.73 -5.35 28.02
CA ASP A 360 -24.81 -5.15 27.07
C ASP A 360 -25.50 -6.53 26.91
N THR A 361 -26.78 -6.60 27.23
CA THR A 361 -27.57 -7.84 27.24
C THR A 361 -28.70 -7.79 26.22
N SER A 362 -28.77 -6.75 25.37
CA SER A 362 -29.78 -6.61 24.33
C SER A 362 -29.33 -7.31 23.04
N PHE A 363 -29.94 -8.43 22.69
CA PHE A 363 -29.62 -9.21 21.51
C PHE A 363 -30.87 -9.48 20.66
N PRO A 364 -31.50 -8.43 20.08
CA PRO A 364 -32.83 -8.57 19.43
C PRO A 364 -32.83 -9.48 18.19
N THR A 365 -31.68 -9.76 17.62
CA THR A 365 -31.54 -10.55 16.39
C THR A 365 -30.91 -11.93 16.63
N ILE A 366 -30.59 -12.29 17.88
CA ILE A 366 -30.01 -13.60 18.21
C ILE A 366 -31.12 -14.54 18.72
N ASP A 367 -31.19 -15.72 18.11
CA ASP A 367 -31.98 -16.85 18.63
C ASP A 367 -31.05 -17.71 19.52
N PRO A 368 -31.30 -17.79 20.83
CA PRO A 368 -30.45 -18.59 21.73
C PRO A 368 -30.34 -20.07 21.33
N ALA A 369 -31.36 -20.62 20.62
CA ALA A 369 -31.36 -22.02 20.17
C ALA A 369 -30.43 -22.23 18.94
N ASP A 370 -30.23 -21.20 18.14
CA ASP A 370 -29.32 -21.20 16.98
C ASP A 370 -28.64 -19.84 16.81
N PRO A 371 -27.66 -19.51 17.70
CA PRO A 371 -27.14 -18.15 17.83
C PRO A 371 -26.36 -17.66 16.61
N TYR A 372 -25.97 -18.54 15.70
CA TYR A 372 -25.22 -18.18 14.49
C TYR A 372 -26.11 -18.05 13.24
N ARG A 373 -27.40 -18.36 13.33
CA ARG A 373 -28.33 -18.17 12.22
C ARG A 373 -28.57 -16.69 11.97
N LEU A 374 -28.40 -16.25 10.71
CA LEU A 374 -28.81 -14.92 10.29
C LEU A 374 -30.34 -14.82 10.27
N THR A 375 -30.87 -13.65 10.65
CA THR A 375 -32.26 -13.31 10.37
C THR A 375 -32.42 -12.94 8.90
N GLU A 376 -33.62 -12.97 8.37
CA GLU A 376 -33.92 -12.57 6.99
C GLU A 376 -33.43 -11.14 6.69
N GLY A 377 -33.58 -10.20 7.64
CA GLY A 377 -33.08 -8.84 7.49
C GLY A 377 -31.55 -8.75 7.47
N GLU A 378 -30.84 -9.56 8.27
CA GLU A 378 -29.38 -9.64 8.25
C GLU A 378 -28.85 -10.25 6.95
N GLU A 379 -29.53 -11.29 6.42
CA GLU A 379 -29.20 -11.87 5.13
C GLU A 379 -29.36 -10.85 4.00
N GLU A 380 -30.46 -10.09 4.00
CA GLU A 380 -30.69 -9.02 3.00
C GLU A 380 -29.57 -7.97 3.05
N VAL A 381 -29.17 -7.50 4.25
CA VAL A 381 -28.07 -6.55 4.42
C VAL A 381 -26.79 -7.09 3.79
N ILE A 382 -26.41 -8.31 4.17
CA ILE A 382 -25.17 -8.92 3.67
C ILE A 382 -25.20 -9.16 2.17
N GLN A 383 -26.30 -9.57 1.59
CA GLN A 383 -26.42 -9.77 0.14
C GLN A 383 -26.31 -8.44 -0.63
N ARG A 384 -26.89 -7.36 -0.13
CA ARG A 384 -26.77 -6.02 -0.75
C ARG A 384 -25.33 -5.47 -0.63
N LEU A 385 -24.70 -5.60 0.55
CA LEU A 385 -23.31 -5.22 0.72
C LEU A 385 -22.39 -6.04 -0.18
N ARG A 386 -22.57 -7.37 -0.23
CA ARG A 386 -21.82 -8.27 -1.11
C ARG A 386 -21.88 -7.84 -2.57
N SER A 387 -23.09 -7.53 -3.05
CA SER A 387 -23.25 -7.02 -4.41
C SER A 387 -22.46 -5.74 -4.64
N SER A 388 -22.51 -4.78 -3.71
CA SER A 388 -21.77 -3.52 -3.83
C SER A 388 -20.25 -3.74 -3.84
N PHE A 389 -19.72 -4.58 -2.95
CA PHE A 389 -18.29 -4.89 -2.91
C PHE A 389 -17.79 -5.56 -4.18
N ILE A 390 -18.52 -6.58 -4.67
CA ILE A 390 -18.14 -7.33 -5.88
C ILE A 390 -18.17 -6.44 -7.14
N HIS A 391 -19.06 -5.46 -7.23
CA HIS A 391 -19.19 -4.62 -8.41
C HIS A 391 -18.39 -3.30 -8.34
N CYS A 392 -17.66 -3.05 -7.25
CA CYS A 392 -16.80 -1.87 -7.13
C CYS A 392 -15.53 -2.02 -7.98
N GLU A 393 -15.50 -1.38 -9.15
CA GLU A 393 -14.36 -1.43 -10.08
C GLU A 393 -13.07 -0.87 -9.46
N LYS A 394 -13.17 0.22 -8.69
CA LYS A 394 -12.01 0.80 -8.01
C LYS A 394 -11.38 -0.20 -7.03
N LEU A 395 -12.19 -0.88 -6.23
CA LEU A 395 -11.71 -1.90 -5.30
C LEU A 395 -11.11 -3.10 -6.02
N LYS A 396 -11.72 -3.56 -7.13
CA LYS A 396 -11.15 -4.62 -7.97
C LYS A 396 -9.76 -4.26 -8.49
N ASN A 397 -9.56 -3.04 -8.96
CA ASN A 397 -8.27 -2.57 -9.46
C ASN A 397 -7.22 -2.56 -8.35
N HIS A 398 -7.58 -2.11 -7.15
CA HIS A 398 -6.69 -2.10 -5.98
C HIS A 398 -6.32 -3.53 -5.53
N VAL A 399 -7.31 -4.42 -5.44
CA VAL A 399 -7.06 -5.83 -5.12
C VAL A 399 -6.26 -6.51 -6.23
N GLY A 400 -6.49 -6.16 -7.49
CA GLY A 400 -5.67 -6.59 -8.63
C GLY A 400 -4.19 -6.23 -8.47
N LEU A 401 -3.88 -5.04 -7.93
CA LEU A 401 -2.50 -4.67 -7.58
C LEU A 401 -1.96 -5.55 -6.44
N LEU A 402 -2.74 -5.75 -5.36
CA LEU A 402 -2.33 -6.60 -4.24
C LEU A 402 -2.02 -8.03 -4.71
N LEU A 403 -2.82 -8.59 -5.61
CA LEU A 403 -2.58 -9.92 -6.18
C LEU A 403 -1.36 -9.95 -7.11
N LYS A 404 -1.20 -8.94 -7.96
CA LYS A 404 -0.12 -8.87 -8.96
C LYS A 404 1.26 -8.58 -8.36
N LYS A 405 1.32 -7.76 -7.33
CA LYS A 405 2.55 -7.23 -6.70
C LYS A 405 2.76 -7.73 -5.29
N GLY A 406 1.77 -8.42 -4.72
CA GLY A 406 1.76 -8.87 -3.35
C GLY A 406 2.11 -10.34 -3.17
N SER A 407 2.50 -10.68 -1.93
CA SER A 407 2.75 -12.05 -1.47
C SER A 407 2.75 -12.07 0.07
N MET A 408 2.71 -13.27 0.67
CA MET A 408 2.86 -13.41 2.12
C MET A 408 4.29 -13.08 2.58
N TYR A 409 5.29 -13.35 1.74
CA TYR A 409 6.68 -13.01 2.01
C TYR A 409 7.45 -12.79 0.70
N LYS A 410 8.59 -12.15 0.79
CA LYS A 410 9.55 -12.00 -0.31
C LYS A 410 10.98 -12.03 0.22
N VAL A 411 11.87 -12.59 -0.58
CA VAL A 411 13.32 -12.43 -0.37
C VAL A 411 13.85 -11.48 -1.45
N TYR A 412 14.44 -10.37 -1.02
CA TYR A 412 14.95 -9.36 -1.93
C TYR A 412 16.31 -8.81 -1.42
N ASN A 413 17.33 -8.89 -2.24
CA ASN A 413 18.70 -8.48 -1.90
C ASN A 413 19.20 -9.00 -0.53
N GLY A 414 18.85 -10.25 -0.18
CA GLY A 414 19.23 -10.87 1.09
C GLY A 414 18.35 -10.50 2.28
N ASN A 415 17.36 -9.62 2.11
CA ASN A 415 16.36 -9.32 3.14
C ASN A 415 15.16 -10.26 2.99
N LEU A 416 14.72 -10.86 4.11
CA LEU A 416 13.46 -11.57 4.19
C LEU A 416 12.36 -10.57 4.63
N LEU A 417 11.39 -10.36 3.77
CA LEU A 417 10.30 -9.40 3.94
C LEU A 417 9.00 -10.15 4.17
N PHE A 418 8.28 -9.81 5.21
CA PHE A 418 6.94 -10.31 5.52
C PHE A 418 6.26 -9.35 6.50
N HIS A 419 4.95 -9.40 6.56
CA HIS A 419 4.17 -8.69 7.58
C HIS A 419 4.05 -9.49 8.86
N GLY A 420 3.42 -9.44 9.78
CA GLY A 420 3.14 -10.32 10.93
C GLY A 420 4.37 -11.00 11.52
N CYS A 421 4.22 -12.27 11.86
CA CYS A 421 5.29 -13.08 12.48
C CYS A 421 5.29 -14.53 11.96
N ILE A 422 6.44 -15.19 12.10
CA ILE A 422 6.53 -16.65 11.97
C ILE A 422 6.30 -17.24 13.37
N PRO A 423 5.35 -18.17 13.55
CA PRO A 423 5.08 -18.77 14.85
C PRO A 423 6.34 -19.46 15.42
N MET A 424 6.65 -19.17 16.69
CA MET A 424 7.81 -19.71 17.39
C MET A 424 7.39 -20.22 18.77
N GLU A 425 8.11 -21.24 19.27
CA GLU A 425 8.02 -21.75 20.63
C GLU A 425 8.83 -20.84 21.58
N GLU A 426 8.66 -21.03 22.88
CA GLU A 426 9.37 -20.25 23.90
C GLU A 426 10.91 -20.46 23.85
N ASP A 427 11.36 -21.62 23.39
CA ASP A 427 12.79 -21.95 23.23
C ASP A 427 13.43 -21.35 21.96
N GLY A 428 12.64 -20.64 21.15
CA GLY A 428 13.09 -20.04 19.89
C GLY A 428 13.07 -20.98 18.69
N SER A 429 12.57 -22.18 18.82
CA SER A 429 12.31 -23.08 17.69
C SER A 429 11.04 -22.67 16.95
N PHE A 430 10.91 -23.06 15.67
CA PHE A 430 9.69 -22.77 14.92
C PHE A 430 8.53 -23.62 15.41
N ALA A 431 7.43 -22.98 15.82
CA ALA A 431 6.20 -23.65 16.18
C ALA A 431 5.61 -24.42 15.00
N LYS A 432 4.95 -25.53 15.30
CA LYS A 432 4.21 -26.33 14.32
C LYS A 432 2.77 -25.86 14.23
N VAL A 433 2.31 -25.59 13.03
CA VAL A 433 0.93 -25.21 12.72
C VAL A 433 0.29 -26.32 11.91
N ASN A 434 -0.86 -26.81 12.38
CA ASN A 434 -1.64 -27.80 11.65
C ASN A 434 -2.60 -27.09 10.70
N ILE A 435 -2.50 -27.37 9.39
CA ILE A 435 -3.38 -26.82 8.37
C ILE A 435 -3.90 -28.00 7.54
N TYR A 436 -5.22 -28.23 7.58
CA TYR A 436 -5.88 -29.36 6.91
C TYR A 436 -5.25 -30.73 7.24
N GLY A 437 -4.92 -30.96 8.52
CA GLY A 437 -4.34 -32.21 9.00
C GLY A 437 -2.86 -32.40 8.66
N LYS A 438 -2.19 -31.41 8.09
CA LYS A 438 -0.76 -31.43 7.77
C LYS A 438 0.00 -30.40 8.58
N GLU A 439 1.12 -30.81 9.19
CA GLU A 439 1.96 -29.92 9.99
C GLU A 439 2.91 -29.11 9.10
N TYR A 440 2.98 -27.81 9.37
CA TYR A 440 3.90 -26.87 8.75
C TYR A 440 4.67 -26.12 9.83
N SER A 441 5.92 -25.72 9.54
CA SER A 441 6.73 -24.89 10.44
C SER A 441 7.64 -23.96 9.65
N GLY A 442 8.01 -22.82 10.22
CA GLY A 442 8.93 -21.85 9.63
C GLY A 442 8.51 -21.42 8.21
N LYS A 443 9.43 -21.53 7.25
CA LYS A 443 9.19 -21.17 5.84
C LYS A 443 7.98 -21.91 5.22
N ALA A 444 7.71 -23.15 5.63
CA ALA A 444 6.62 -23.92 5.07
C ALA A 444 5.25 -23.32 5.41
N CYS A 445 5.08 -22.66 6.56
CA CYS A 445 3.87 -21.92 6.90
C CYS A 445 3.61 -20.78 5.90
N LEU A 446 4.64 -19.98 5.57
CA LEU A 446 4.53 -18.88 4.63
C LEU A 446 4.25 -19.36 3.19
N LEU A 447 4.86 -20.47 2.78
CA LEU A 447 4.65 -21.04 1.44
C LEU A 447 3.23 -21.57 1.26
N TYR A 448 2.67 -22.22 2.29
CA TYR A 448 1.31 -22.76 2.22
C TYR A 448 0.26 -21.65 2.12
N THR A 449 0.48 -20.54 2.81
CA THR A 449 -0.47 -19.41 2.84
C THR A 449 -0.30 -18.44 1.66
N SER A 450 0.75 -18.60 0.84
CA SER A 450 0.92 -17.84 -0.39
C SER A 450 0.07 -18.44 -1.52
N PRO A 451 -0.71 -17.63 -2.26
CA PRO A 451 -1.38 -18.12 -3.46
C PRO A 451 -0.34 -18.61 -4.47
N SER A 452 -0.55 -19.82 -4.96
CA SER A 452 0.30 -20.37 -6.01
C SER A 452 -0.04 -19.70 -7.34
N PRO A 453 0.96 -19.32 -8.17
CA PRO A 453 0.68 -18.87 -9.53
C PRO A 453 0.06 -19.96 -10.44
N ARG A 454 -0.07 -21.20 -9.92
CA ARG A 454 -0.62 -22.36 -10.65
C ARG A 454 -2.04 -22.75 -10.19
N ASP A 455 -2.57 -22.09 -9.15
CA ASP A 455 -3.92 -22.21 -8.65
C ASP A 455 -4.71 -20.94 -9.02
#